data_43e99ac392bfe13031f593b14bd0d314
#
_entry.id   43e99ac392bfe13031f593b14bd0d314
#
_cell.length_a   1.000
_cell.length_b   1.000
_cell.length_c   1.000
_cell.angle_alpha   90.00
_cell.angle_beta   90.00
_cell.angle_gamma   90.00
#
_symmetry.space_group_name_H-M   'P 1'
#
loop_
_entity.id
_entity.type
_entity.pdbx_description
1 polymer ?
#
loop_
_entity_poly.entity_id
_entity_poly.type
_entity_poly.pdbx_seq_one_letter_code
_entity_poly.pdbx_strand_id
1 'polypeptide(L)'
;MLILGVMNLRNELINETELRKALSIVQNGLFEIRALKKNPKRTLSGYFRDVDTAVNALMSDKIDLRGFNVYMSLNEITPECYDRSQKDRMIIPEVTTNDDVITSYKWLFVDLDPVRPTDLSTTDAQLGKAKSMAKRILAYLKGIGFEDPVVAMSGNGIHLLYRIALVNNSDNEALIQKCLQALSLMFSDDDVKVDTA
;
A
#
# COMPACT_ATOMS: atom_id res chain seq x y z
N MET A 1 4.18 2.87 -2.51
CA MET A 1 3.41 3.18 -1.25
C MET A 1 2.11 2.39 -1.29
N LEU A 2 1.89 1.45 -0.38
CA LEU A 2 0.62 0.69 -0.35
C LEU A 2 -0.54 1.60 0.04
N ILE A 3 -1.62 1.53 -0.69
CA ILE A 3 -2.92 1.96 -0.20
C ILE A 3 -3.37 0.88 0.78
N LEU A 4 -3.34 1.16 2.10
CA LEU A 4 -4.17 0.43 3.05
C LEU A 4 -5.58 0.60 2.54
N GLY A 5 -6.14 -0.39 1.87
CA GLY A 5 -7.37 -0.33 1.08
C GLY A 5 -8.11 0.96 1.28
N VAL A 6 -8.63 1.59 0.27
CA VAL A 6 -9.38 2.82 0.46
C VAL A 6 -10.39 2.53 1.56
N MET A 7 -9.98 2.71 2.82
CA MET A 7 -10.93 2.91 3.89
C MET A 7 -11.55 4.24 3.51
N ASN A 8 -12.54 4.12 2.62
CA ASN A 8 -13.33 5.24 2.15
C ASN A 8 -14.10 5.67 3.39
N LEU A 9 -13.45 6.52 4.19
CA LEU A 9 -14.02 7.11 5.41
C LEU A 9 -15.16 8.08 5.04
N ARG A 10 -15.93 7.73 3.99
CA ARG A 10 -17.21 8.34 3.72
C ARG A 10 -18.18 7.83 4.78
N ASN A 11 -18.18 8.49 5.94
CA ASN A 11 -19.15 8.34 7.03
C ASN A 11 -19.11 7.03 7.86
N GLU A 12 -18.15 6.11 7.68
CA GLU A 12 -18.01 4.96 8.56
C GLU A 12 -16.81 5.16 9.50
N LEU A 13 -16.98 4.80 10.76
CA LEU A 13 -15.91 4.76 11.75
C LEU A 13 -14.83 3.80 11.27
N ILE A 14 -13.57 4.20 11.41
CA ILE A 14 -12.42 3.30 11.16
C ILE A 14 -12.65 2.04 12.01
N ASN A 15 -12.66 0.88 11.36
CA ASN A 15 -12.69 -0.37 12.10
C ASN A 15 -11.30 -0.63 12.68
N GLU A 16 -11.13 -0.37 13.96
CA GLU A 16 -9.86 -0.53 14.66
C GLU A 16 -9.28 -1.94 14.51
N THR A 17 -10.13 -2.96 14.59
CA THR A 17 -9.70 -4.36 14.50
C THR A 17 -9.12 -4.67 13.13
N GLU A 18 -9.78 -4.25 12.07
CA GLU A 18 -9.29 -4.45 10.70
C GLU A 18 -8.03 -3.61 10.40
N LEU A 19 -7.97 -2.37 10.87
CA LEU A 19 -6.80 -1.53 10.76
C LEU A 19 -5.59 -2.16 11.47
N ARG A 20 -5.76 -2.59 12.71
CA ARG A 20 -4.74 -3.26 13.52
C ARG A 20 -4.23 -4.53 12.84
N LYS A 21 -5.14 -5.35 12.33
CA LYS A 21 -4.83 -6.57 11.60
C LYS A 21 -4.02 -6.26 10.34
N ALA A 22 -4.46 -5.30 9.53
CA ALA A 22 -3.75 -4.92 8.30
C ALA A 22 -2.34 -4.41 8.59
N LEU A 23 -2.17 -3.51 9.56
CA LEU A 23 -0.86 -3.01 9.98
C LEU A 23 0.03 -4.14 10.51
N SER A 24 -0.48 -5.04 11.35
CA SER A 24 0.29 -6.14 11.93
C SER A 24 0.81 -7.15 10.90
N ILE A 25 0.06 -7.36 9.81
CA ILE A 25 0.47 -8.28 8.74
C ILE A 25 1.60 -7.69 7.91
N VAL A 26 1.54 -6.39 7.63
CA VAL A 26 2.40 -5.75 6.63
C VAL A 26 3.62 -5.10 7.26
N GLN A 27 3.50 -4.57 8.49
CA GLN A 27 4.56 -3.79 9.12
C GLN A 27 5.54 -4.61 9.94
N ASN A 28 6.81 -4.27 9.74
CA ASN A 28 7.92 -4.81 10.51
C ASN A 28 9.05 -3.75 10.52
N GLY A 29 9.01 -2.84 11.50
CA GLY A 29 9.97 -1.76 11.65
C GLY A 29 9.35 -0.37 11.54
N LEU A 30 10.16 0.62 11.18
CA LEU A 30 9.71 2.01 11.02
C LEU A 30 8.90 2.18 9.72
N PHE A 31 7.74 2.82 9.83
CA PHE A 31 6.85 3.08 8.69
C PHE A 31 6.19 4.46 8.76
N GLU A 32 5.83 4.98 7.60
CA GLU A 32 5.00 6.18 7.47
C GLU A 32 3.54 5.80 7.25
N ILE A 33 2.63 6.48 7.94
CA ILE A 33 1.22 6.57 7.55
C ILE A 33 1.00 7.95 6.94
N ARG A 34 0.38 7.96 5.75
CA ARG A 34 0.07 9.18 5.01
C ARG A 34 -1.40 9.23 4.67
N ALA A 35 -2.08 10.29 5.10
CA ALA A 35 -3.46 10.53 4.77
C ALA A 35 -3.55 11.68 3.75
N LEU A 36 -4.19 11.41 2.62
CA LEU A 36 -4.33 12.33 1.50
C LEU A 36 -5.78 12.68 1.23
N LYS A 37 -6.09 13.97 1.16
CA LYS A 37 -7.39 14.50 0.75
C LYS A 37 -7.25 15.29 -0.54
N LYS A 38 -8.16 15.04 -1.49
CA LYS A 38 -8.12 15.73 -2.80
C LYS A 38 -8.73 17.14 -2.72
N ASN A 39 -9.89 17.29 -2.08
CA ASN A 39 -10.64 18.54 -2.04
C ASN A 39 -11.13 18.90 -0.61
N PRO A 40 -10.60 20.01 -0.01
CA PRO A 40 -9.40 20.73 -0.41
C PRO A 40 -8.16 19.82 -0.30
N LYS A 41 -7.13 20.06 -1.12
CA LYS A 41 -5.89 19.29 -1.07
C LYS A 41 -5.22 19.43 0.29
N ARG A 42 -5.06 18.30 0.98
CA ARG A 42 -4.43 18.25 2.31
C ARG A 42 -3.68 16.94 2.49
N THR A 43 -2.53 17.02 3.10
CA THR A 43 -1.72 15.86 3.48
C THR A 43 -1.50 15.88 4.98
N LEU A 44 -1.69 14.71 5.62
CA LEU A 44 -1.21 14.43 6.96
C LEU A 44 -0.22 13.28 6.85
N SER A 45 0.82 13.29 7.67
CA SER A 45 1.82 12.24 7.72
C SER A 45 2.27 12.02 9.17
N GLY A 46 2.58 10.76 9.49
CA GLY A 46 3.14 10.38 10.77
C GLY A 46 4.04 9.16 10.62
N TYR A 47 5.08 9.11 11.43
CA TYR A 47 6.06 8.02 11.47
C TYR A 47 5.91 7.23 12.76
N PHE A 48 5.87 5.89 12.64
CA PHE A 48 5.56 4.99 13.74
C PHE A 48 6.52 3.81 13.73
N ARG A 49 6.83 3.29 14.94
CA ARG A 49 7.65 2.09 15.12
C ARG A 49 6.85 0.87 15.54
N ASP A 50 5.62 1.09 15.97
CA ASP A 50 4.70 0.02 16.37
C ASP A 50 3.26 0.30 15.95
N VAL A 51 2.50 -0.77 15.86
CA VAL A 51 1.11 -0.75 15.39
C VAL A 51 0.20 -0.03 16.38
N ASP A 52 0.45 -0.17 17.69
CA ASP A 52 -0.42 0.39 18.73
C ASP A 52 -0.39 1.92 18.71
N THR A 53 0.80 2.50 18.64
CA THR A 53 0.96 3.96 18.54
C THR A 53 0.36 4.50 17.24
N ALA A 54 0.50 3.77 16.12
CA ALA A 54 -0.09 4.15 14.84
C ALA A 54 -1.62 4.14 14.88
N VAL A 55 -2.21 3.07 15.42
CA VAL A 55 -3.66 2.95 15.58
C VAL A 55 -4.19 4.04 16.51
N ASN A 56 -3.56 4.25 17.66
CA ASN A 56 -3.95 5.30 18.60
C ASN A 56 -3.90 6.70 17.97
N ALA A 57 -2.89 6.97 17.13
CA ALA A 57 -2.78 8.25 16.43
C ALA A 57 -3.91 8.44 15.40
N LEU A 58 -4.27 7.39 14.65
CA LEU A 58 -5.34 7.42 13.64
C LEU A 58 -6.74 7.49 14.27
N MET A 59 -6.94 6.84 15.43
CA MET A 59 -8.21 6.82 16.15
C MET A 59 -8.42 8.03 17.06
N SER A 60 -7.41 8.91 17.15
CA SER A 60 -7.47 10.09 18.02
C SER A 60 -8.53 11.09 17.58
N ASP A 61 -9.37 11.55 18.51
CA ASP A 61 -10.35 12.62 18.29
C ASP A 61 -9.73 13.95 17.85
N LYS A 62 -8.40 14.07 17.94
CA LYS A 62 -7.67 15.27 17.50
C LYS A 62 -7.52 15.37 15.99
N ILE A 63 -7.83 14.31 15.25
CA ILE A 63 -7.63 14.21 13.80
C ILE A 63 -8.95 13.81 13.14
N ASP A 64 -9.47 14.71 12.30
CA ASP A 64 -10.59 14.38 11.43
C ASP A 64 -10.07 13.83 10.10
N LEU A 65 -10.19 12.53 9.91
CA LEU A 65 -9.79 11.82 8.69
C LEU A 65 -10.92 11.66 7.67
N ARG A 66 -12.07 12.27 7.88
CA ARG A 66 -13.19 12.18 6.93
C ARG A 66 -12.80 12.75 5.56
N GLY A 67 -12.98 11.93 4.53
CA GLY A 67 -12.63 12.24 3.15
C GLY A 67 -11.13 12.15 2.84
N PHE A 68 -10.32 11.59 3.74
CA PHE A 68 -8.94 11.22 3.45
C PHE A 68 -8.86 9.76 2.99
N ASN A 69 -7.95 9.50 2.05
CA ASN A 69 -7.44 8.18 1.78
C ASN A 69 -6.19 7.97 2.62
N VAL A 70 -6.11 6.83 3.32
CA VAL A 70 -4.99 6.51 4.20
C VAL A 70 -4.08 5.51 3.51
N TYR A 71 -2.81 5.79 3.52
CA TYR A 71 -1.73 5.01 2.90
C TYR A 71 -0.67 4.69 3.93
N MET A 72 0.12 3.64 3.68
CA MET A 72 1.30 3.32 4.47
C MET A 72 2.48 3.00 3.57
N SER A 73 3.70 3.26 4.05
CA SER A 73 4.89 2.76 3.39
C SER A 73 5.00 1.26 3.58
N LEU A 74 5.30 0.51 2.50
CA LEU A 74 5.51 -0.94 2.55
C LEU A 74 6.94 -1.31 2.93
N ASN A 75 7.86 -0.48 2.49
CA ASN A 75 9.28 -0.72 2.59
C ASN A 75 9.85 -0.05 3.84
N GLU A 76 10.97 -0.57 4.30
CA GLU A 76 11.68 -0.02 5.43
C GLU A 76 12.28 1.34 5.09
N ILE A 77 12.14 2.29 5.99
CA ILE A 77 12.63 3.66 5.84
C ILE A 77 13.71 3.98 6.85
N THR A 78 14.54 4.97 6.54
CA THR A 78 15.64 5.34 7.43
C THR A 78 15.13 5.88 8.77
N PRO A 79 15.84 5.59 9.89
CA PRO A 79 15.47 6.10 11.22
C PRO A 79 15.40 7.63 11.31
N GLU A 80 16.14 8.34 10.48
CA GLU A 80 16.17 9.81 10.42
C GLU A 80 14.78 10.40 10.09
N CYS A 81 13.93 9.65 9.37
CA CYS A 81 12.57 10.06 9.12
C CYS A 81 11.74 10.20 10.41
N TYR A 82 11.97 9.28 11.36
CA TYR A 82 11.33 9.35 12.67
C TYR A 82 11.90 10.46 13.54
N ASP A 83 13.22 10.65 13.51
CA ASP A 83 13.91 11.62 14.37
C ASP A 83 13.61 13.06 13.97
N ARG A 84 13.41 13.34 12.67
CA ARG A 84 13.01 14.67 12.18
C ARG A 84 11.51 14.98 12.34
N SER A 85 10.69 13.98 12.67
CA SER A 85 9.25 14.10 12.77
C SER A 85 8.78 14.45 14.19
N GLN A 86 7.49 14.80 14.32
CA GLN A 86 6.83 14.73 15.63
C GLN A 86 6.43 13.26 15.86
N LYS A 87 7.30 12.55 16.59
CA LYS A 87 7.22 11.10 16.80
C LYS A 87 5.82 10.66 17.21
N ASP A 88 5.33 9.59 16.57
CA ASP A 88 4.06 8.93 16.85
C ASP A 88 2.81 9.85 16.75
N ARG A 89 2.88 10.84 15.86
CA ARG A 89 1.77 11.75 15.60
C ARG A 89 1.54 11.96 14.11
N MET A 90 0.27 12.10 13.75
CA MET A 90 -0.14 12.58 12.43
C MET A 90 -0.12 14.11 12.43
N ILE A 91 0.66 14.70 11.55
CA ILE A 91 0.81 16.16 11.41
C ILE A 91 0.71 16.58 9.95
N ILE A 92 0.61 17.87 9.70
CA ILE A 92 0.87 18.42 8.36
C ILE A 92 2.39 18.39 8.17
N PRO A 93 2.91 17.59 7.23
CA PRO A 93 4.35 17.39 7.09
C PRO A 93 4.99 18.52 6.28
N GLU A 94 6.22 18.90 6.60
CA GLU A 94 7.08 19.69 5.72
C GLU A 94 7.63 18.81 4.59
N VAL A 95 8.03 17.57 4.93
CA VAL A 95 8.57 16.59 3.99
C VAL A 95 7.97 15.22 4.29
N THR A 96 7.60 14.48 3.25
CA THR A 96 7.14 13.09 3.32
C THR A 96 8.23 12.12 2.84
N THR A 97 8.04 10.82 3.08
CA THR A 97 8.89 9.76 2.53
C THR A 97 8.92 9.83 1.00
N ASN A 98 10.11 9.75 0.43
CA ASN A 98 10.39 9.51 -0.98
C ASN A 98 11.31 8.28 -1.11
N ASP A 99 11.71 7.93 -2.32
CA ASP A 99 12.49 6.72 -2.58
C ASP A 99 13.91 6.79 -2.00
N ASP A 100 14.48 8.00 -1.83
CA ASP A 100 15.84 8.20 -1.28
C ASP A 100 15.97 7.74 0.17
N VAL A 101 14.87 7.68 0.94
CA VAL A 101 14.87 7.27 2.35
C VAL A 101 14.43 5.81 2.55
N ILE A 102 14.19 5.07 1.48
CA ILE A 102 13.92 3.63 1.54
C ILE A 102 15.25 2.90 1.71
N THR A 103 15.35 2.02 2.71
CA THR A 103 16.57 1.25 3.00
C THR A 103 16.53 -0.16 2.44
N SER A 104 15.35 -0.77 2.40
CA SER A 104 15.17 -2.12 1.89
C SER A 104 13.76 -2.35 1.35
N TYR A 105 13.67 -3.22 0.35
CA TYR A 105 12.40 -3.72 -0.19
C TYR A 105 11.98 -4.95 0.59
N LYS A 106 10.83 -4.88 1.26
CA LYS A 106 10.24 -5.96 2.07
C LYS A 106 9.19 -6.75 1.29
N TRP A 107 8.63 -6.12 0.25
CA TRP A 107 7.52 -6.67 -0.51
C TRP A 107 7.71 -6.45 -2.01
N LEU A 108 7.49 -7.51 -2.78
CA LEU A 108 7.14 -7.38 -4.19
C LEU A 108 5.63 -7.10 -4.23
N PHE A 109 5.29 -5.89 -4.58
CA PHE A 109 3.91 -5.40 -4.60
C PHE A 109 3.35 -5.50 -6.01
N VAL A 110 2.39 -6.41 -6.21
CA VAL A 110 1.68 -6.58 -7.48
C VAL A 110 0.30 -5.95 -7.33
N ASP A 111 0.07 -4.86 -8.03
CA ASP A 111 -1.20 -4.16 -8.06
C ASP A 111 -1.98 -4.50 -9.33
N LEU A 112 -3.22 -4.92 -9.17
CA LEU A 112 -4.11 -5.36 -10.24
C LEU A 112 -5.31 -4.42 -10.32
N ASP A 113 -5.23 -3.48 -11.24
CA ASP A 113 -6.27 -2.46 -11.44
C ASP A 113 -7.17 -2.80 -12.62
N PRO A 114 -8.50 -2.88 -12.41
CA PRO A 114 -9.45 -2.92 -13.51
C PRO A 114 -9.39 -1.67 -14.39
N VAL A 115 -9.43 -1.87 -15.69
CA VAL A 115 -9.50 -0.77 -16.66
C VAL A 115 -10.84 -0.06 -16.52
N ARG A 116 -10.81 1.23 -16.18
CA ARG A 116 -11.99 2.06 -15.97
C ARG A 116 -11.71 3.53 -16.22
N PRO A 117 -12.74 4.35 -16.48
CA PRO A 117 -12.57 5.80 -16.53
C PRO A 117 -12.05 6.35 -15.20
N THR A 118 -11.26 7.42 -15.28
CA THR A 118 -10.75 8.12 -14.11
C THR A 118 -11.91 8.60 -13.21
N ASP A 119 -11.70 8.55 -11.91
CA ASP A 119 -12.64 8.99 -10.86
C ASP A 119 -13.93 8.15 -10.69
N LEU A 120 -14.08 7.04 -11.41
CA LEU A 120 -15.16 6.07 -11.15
C LEU A 120 -14.68 4.94 -10.25
N SER A 121 -15.54 4.50 -9.33
CA SER A 121 -15.29 3.31 -8.52
C SER A 121 -15.44 2.05 -9.38
N THR A 122 -14.68 1.02 -9.05
CA THR A 122 -14.77 -0.29 -9.69
C THR A 122 -16.12 -0.94 -9.39
N THR A 123 -16.73 -1.52 -10.40
CA THR A 123 -17.95 -2.34 -10.26
C THR A 123 -17.60 -3.74 -9.75
N ASP A 124 -18.59 -4.46 -9.18
CA ASP A 124 -18.40 -5.85 -8.75
C ASP A 124 -17.95 -6.78 -9.89
N ALA A 125 -18.46 -6.56 -11.10
CA ALA A 125 -18.05 -7.31 -12.28
C ALA A 125 -16.56 -7.08 -12.62
N GLN A 126 -16.11 -5.83 -12.61
CA GLN A 126 -14.70 -5.48 -12.84
C GLN A 126 -13.79 -6.03 -11.74
N LEU A 127 -14.23 -5.93 -10.48
CA LEU A 127 -13.51 -6.51 -9.36
C LEU A 127 -13.43 -8.05 -9.46
N GLY A 128 -14.49 -8.70 -9.98
CA GLY A 128 -14.50 -10.13 -10.29
C GLY A 128 -13.42 -10.52 -11.30
N LYS A 129 -13.18 -9.69 -12.34
CA LYS A 129 -12.10 -9.89 -13.31
C LYS A 129 -10.72 -9.75 -12.68
N ALA A 130 -10.51 -8.73 -11.83
CA ALA A 130 -9.26 -8.56 -11.09
C ALA A 130 -8.97 -9.75 -10.16
N LYS A 131 -10.00 -10.27 -9.45
CA LYS A 131 -9.89 -11.49 -8.64
C LYS A 131 -9.51 -12.71 -9.48
N SER A 132 -10.03 -12.84 -10.69
CA SER A 132 -9.71 -13.94 -11.60
C SER A 132 -8.26 -13.85 -12.10
N MET A 133 -7.80 -12.65 -12.44
CA MET A 133 -6.38 -12.42 -12.79
C MET A 133 -5.46 -12.71 -11.61
N ALA A 134 -5.80 -12.24 -10.41
CA ALA A 134 -5.04 -12.53 -9.19
C ALA A 134 -4.85 -14.04 -8.99
N LYS A 135 -5.91 -14.85 -9.16
CA LYS A 135 -5.82 -16.32 -9.06
C LYS A 135 -4.85 -16.93 -10.09
N ARG A 136 -4.82 -16.41 -11.32
CA ARG A 136 -3.89 -16.88 -12.36
C ARG A 136 -2.44 -16.57 -11.99
N ILE A 137 -2.17 -15.34 -11.51
CA ILE A 137 -0.83 -14.93 -11.07
C ILE A 137 -0.39 -15.72 -9.84
N LEU A 138 -1.28 -15.93 -8.87
CA LEU A 138 -1.01 -16.77 -7.70
C LEU A 138 -0.60 -18.19 -8.10
N ALA A 139 -1.36 -18.83 -8.99
CA ALA A 139 -1.06 -20.18 -9.46
C ALA A 139 0.29 -20.25 -10.19
N TYR A 140 0.58 -19.27 -11.04
CA TYR A 140 1.84 -19.19 -11.78
C TYR A 140 3.03 -19.01 -10.84
N LEU A 141 2.99 -18.00 -9.96
CA LEU A 141 4.10 -17.70 -9.06
C LEU A 141 4.35 -18.83 -8.06
N LYS A 142 3.29 -19.48 -7.56
CA LYS A 142 3.40 -20.68 -6.74
C LYS A 142 4.05 -21.85 -7.51
N GLY A 143 3.71 -22.01 -8.78
CA GLY A 143 4.30 -23.02 -9.66
C GLY A 143 5.80 -22.85 -9.89
N ILE A 144 6.33 -21.64 -9.76
CA ILE A 144 7.78 -21.35 -9.89
C ILE A 144 8.47 -21.12 -8.54
N GLY A 145 7.80 -21.45 -7.41
CA GLY A 145 8.41 -21.50 -6.10
C GLY A 145 8.22 -20.29 -5.20
N PHE A 146 7.35 -19.34 -5.56
CA PHE A 146 6.98 -18.26 -4.64
C PHE A 146 6.05 -18.79 -3.54
N GLU A 147 6.22 -18.29 -2.32
CA GLU A 147 5.29 -18.54 -1.22
C GLU A 147 3.95 -17.82 -1.47
N ASP A 148 2.91 -18.21 -0.71
CA ASP A 148 1.61 -17.54 -0.80
C ASP A 148 1.72 -16.09 -0.29
N PRO A 149 1.23 -15.10 -1.05
CA PRO A 149 1.32 -13.69 -0.66
C PRO A 149 0.23 -13.29 0.33
N VAL A 150 0.38 -12.12 0.92
CA VAL A 150 -0.76 -11.41 1.50
C VAL A 150 -1.63 -10.90 0.35
N VAL A 151 -2.91 -11.25 0.39
CA VAL A 151 -3.90 -10.77 -0.59
C VAL A 151 -4.73 -9.69 0.08
N ALA A 152 -4.76 -8.51 -0.52
CA ALA A 152 -5.54 -7.39 -0.03
C ALA A 152 -6.42 -6.82 -1.16
N MET A 153 -7.45 -6.09 -0.76
CA MET A 153 -8.35 -5.39 -1.68
C MET A 153 -8.28 -3.89 -1.41
N SER A 154 -7.94 -3.11 -2.43
CA SER A 154 -7.82 -1.65 -2.31
C SER A 154 -9.16 -0.91 -2.36
N GLY A 155 -10.26 -1.62 -2.54
CA GLY A 155 -11.58 -1.06 -2.85
C GLY A 155 -11.81 -0.89 -4.36
N ASN A 156 -10.74 -0.78 -5.14
CA ASN A 156 -10.81 -0.64 -6.61
C ASN A 156 -10.08 -1.76 -7.37
N GLY A 157 -9.13 -2.44 -6.75
CA GLY A 157 -8.31 -3.48 -7.33
C GLY A 157 -7.89 -4.54 -6.32
N ILE A 158 -7.01 -5.42 -6.72
CA ILE A 158 -6.45 -6.50 -5.89
C ILE A 158 -4.95 -6.29 -5.75
N HIS A 159 -4.46 -6.38 -4.53
CA HIS A 159 -3.05 -6.31 -4.20
C HIS A 159 -2.53 -7.70 -3.80
N LEU A 160 -1.40 -8.10 -4.37
CA LEU A 160 -0.65 -9.28 -3.96
C LEU A 160 0.70 -8.81 -3.42
N LEU A 161 0.97 -9.10 -2.15
CA LEU A 161 2.21 -8.72 -1.50
C LEU A 161 3.02 -9.97 -1.21
N TYR A 162 4.07 -10.19 -1.99
CA TYR A 162 5.03 -11.29 -1.79
C TYR A 162 6.17 -10.82 -0.91
N ARG A 163 6.49 -11.56 0.16
CA ARG A 163 7.65 -11.23 1.00
C ARG A 163 8.94 -11.36 0.21
N ILE A 164 9.76 -10.32 0.27
CA ILE A 164 11.13 -10.29 -0.25
C ILE A 164 12.03 -9.65 0.79
N ALA A 165 13.35 -9.76 0.61
CA ALA A 165 14.33 -9.13 1.49
C ALA A 165 15.50 -8.64 0.62
N LEU A 166 15.33 -7.48 0.02
CA LEU A 166 16.31 -6.90 -0.89
C LEU A 166 16.77 -5.53 -0.37
N VAL A 167 18.06 -5.27 -0.42
CA VAL A 167 18.61 -3.93 -0.13
C VAL A 167 18.17 -2.97 -1.23
N ASN A 168 17.87 -1.71 -0.86
CA ASN A 168 17.59 -0.69 -1.86
C ASN A 168 18.89 -0.30 -2.59
N ASN A 169 18.99 -0.71 -3.82
CA ASN A 169 20.03 -0.34 -4.78
C ASN A 169 19.48 -0.45 -6.21
N SER A 170 20.19 0.11 -7.17
CA SER A 170 19.77 0.16 -8.58
C SER A 170 19.53 -1.23 -9.20
N ASP A 171 20.31 -2.23 -8.82
CA ASP A 171 20.18 -3.59 -9.37
C ASP A 171 18.90 -4.28 -8.88
N ASN A 172 18.60 -4.15 -7.59
CA ASN A 172 17.39 -4.71 -6.99
C ASN A 172 16.14 -3.96 -7.43
N GLU A 173 16.22 -2.64 -7.57
CA GLU A 173 15.13 -1.83 -8.15
C GLU A 173 14.83 -2.30 -9.58
N ALA A 174 15.87 -2.41 -10.43
CA ALA A 174 15.71 -2.91 -11.79
C ALA A 174 15.18 -4.34 -11.84
N LEU A 175 15.57 -5.20 -10.88
CA LEU A 175 15.04 -6.56 -10.78
C LEU A 175 13.54 -6.54 -10.48
N ILE A 176 13.10 -5.77 -9.49
CA ILE A 176 11.68 -5.62 -9.13
C ILE A 176 10.88 -5.11 -10.32
N GLN A 177 11.35 -4.05 -10.98
CA GLN A 177 10.71 -3.50 -12.17
C GLN A 177 10.57 -4.54 -13.29
N LYS A 178 11.62 -5.31 -13.58
CA LYS A 178 11.58 -6.38 -14.59
C LYS A 178 10.58 -7.48 -14.21
N CYS A 179 10.49 -7.85 -12.93
CA CYS A 179 9.49 -8.80 -12.46
C CYS A 179 8.06 -8.29 -12.70
N LEU A 180 7.78 -7.04 -12.36
CA LEU A 180 6.46 -6.42 -12.58
C LEU A 180 6.14 -6.29 -14.06
N GLN A 181 7.11 -5.87 -14.89
CA GLN A 181 6.97 -5.80 -16.35
C GLN A 181 6.68 -7.18 -16.96
N ALA A 182 7.39 -8.23 -16.52
CA ALA A 182 7.13 -9.58 -16.98
C ALA A 182 5.71 -10.05 -16.61
N LEU A 183 5.27 -9.82 -15.37
CA LEU A 183 3.91 -10.12 -14.96
C LEU A 183 2.87 -9.33 -15.77
N SER A 184 3.14 -8.06 -16.04
CA SER A 184 2.27 -7.22 -16.87
C SER A 184 2.16 -7.76 -18.30
N LEU A 185 3.26 -8.13 -18.93
CA LEU A 185 3.28 -8.72 -20.28
C LEU A 185 2.55 -10.07 -20.36
N MET A 186 2.63 -10.87 -19.30
CA MET A 186 2.04 -12.21 -19.27
C MET A 186 0.55 -12.22 -18.94
N PHE A 187 0.09 -11.28 -18.12
CA PHE A 187 -1.24 -11.35 -17.50
C PHE A 187 -2.15 -10.19 -17.82
N SER A 188 -1.63 -8.97 -18.09
CA SER A 188 -2.48 -7.82 -18.40
C SER A 188 -3.31 -8.06 -19.67
N ASP A 189 -4.57 -7.68 -19.61
CA ASP A 189 -5.52 -7.77 -20.72
C ASP A 189 -6.33 -6.45 -20.85
N ASP A 190 -7.38 -6.44 -21.66
CA ASP A 190 -8.20 -5.22 -21.88
C ASP A 190 -9.05 -4.85 -20.66
N ASP A 191 -9.25 -5.77 -19.73
CA ASP A 191 -10.09 -5.59 -18.56
C ASP A 191 -9.32 -5.24 -17.29
N VAL A 192 -8.08 -5.77 -17.12
CA VAL A 192 -7.26 -5.60 -15.91
C VAL A 192 -5.82 -5.40 -16.29
N LYS A 193 -5.16 -4.47 -15.63
CA LYS A 193 -3.72 -4.22 -15.79
C LYS A 193 -2.96 -4.58 -14.51
N VAL A 194 -1.76 -5.12 -14.69
CA VAL A 194 -0.73 -5.19 -13.65
C VAL A 194 0.02 -3.86 -13.71
N ASP A 195 0.02 -3.10 -12.60
CA ASP A 195 0.81 -1.88 -12.50
C ASP A 195 2.30 -2.22 -12.43
N THR A 196 3.12 -1.45 -13.14
CA THR A 196 4.58 -1.64 -13.22
C THR A 196 5.37 -0.46 -12.63
N ALA A 197 4.66 0.52 -12.00
CA ALA A 197 5.27 1.70 -11.39
C ALA A 197 5.70 1.46 -9.93
#